data_9bf17f8ebb75256b708a2a30cee68809
#
_entry.id   9bf17f8ebb75256b708a2a30cee68809
#
_cell.length_a   1.000
_cell.length_b   1.000
_cell.length_c   1.000
_cell.angle_alpha   90.00
_cell.angle_beta   90.00
_cell.angle_gamma   90.00
#
_symmetry.space_group_name_H-M   'P 1'
#
loop_
_entity.id
_entity.type
_entity.pdbx_description
1 polymer ?
#
loop_
_entity_poly.entity_id
_entity_poly.type
_entity_poly.pdbx_seq_one_letter_code
_entity_poly.pdbx_strand_id
1 'polypeptide(L)'
;EEELASLNDTELNKDLIAEMKAQGLALCTKILPELEKYFGSYELIAVEEALMEPIDEFESYNKKFKGFIDLVIKTTDEKYHIIDWKTCSWGWPARRKQDPMTTSQLTYYKKYFCKKYNIHLQSAETYFALIKRTAAKENIEFFKVTSGDKKINNSLNFLKKAVINIHKGNYIKNRLSCRNCSFYKTEECP
;
A
#
# COMPACT_ATOMS: atom_id res chain seq x y z
N GLU A 1 -9.15 1.04 21.56
CA GLU A 1 -8.98 1.04 23.05
C GLU A 1 -9.30 -0.34 23.66
N GLU A 2 -10.33 -1.05 23.17
CA GLU A 2 -10.67 -2.40 23.66
C GLU A 2 -9.59 -3.46 23.39
N GLU A 3 -8.93 -3.43 22.23
CA GLU A 3 -7.80 -4.33 21.92
C GLU A 3 -6.58 -4.10 22.81
N LEU A 4 -6.30 -2.85 23.17
CA LEU A 4 -5.21 -2.49 24.08
C LEU A 4 -5.48 -2.94 25.52
N ALA A 5 -6.74 -2.96 25.93
CA ALA A 5 -7.14 -3.43 27.27
C ALA A 5 -6.99 -4.96 27.45
N SER A 6 -6.96 -5.71 26.33
CA SER A 6 -6.78 -7.18 26.34
C SER A 6 -5.32 -7.61 26.45
N LEU A 7 -4.34 -6.71 26.24
CA LEU A 7 -2.92 -6.99 26.37
C LEU A 7 -2.47 -6.85 27.83
N ASN A 8 -1.65 -7.80 28.32
CA ASN A 8 -1.13 -7.76 29.68
C ASN A 8 -0.38 -6.45 29.94
N ASP A 9 -0.80 -5.72 30.96
CA ASP A 9 -0.35 -4.37 31.34
C ASP A 9 1.17 -4.23 31.56
N THR A 10 1.88 -5.33 31.73
CA THR A 10 3.33 -5.37 32.01
C THR A 10 4.22 -5.17 30.77
N GLU A 11 3.68 -5.34 29.57
CA GLU A 11 4.46 -5.25 28.32
C GLU A 11 4.24 -3.93 27.53
N LEU A 12 3.31 -3.09 27.96
CA LEU A 12 2.93 -1.87 27.23
C LEU A 12 3.63 -0.63 27.82
N ASN A 13 4.40 0.06 27.01
CA ASN A 13 4.88 1.40 27.34
C ASN A 13 3.75 2.43 27.16
N LYS A 14 3.05 2.73 28.26
CA LYS A 14 1.88 3.65 28.28
C LYS A 14 2.23 5.06 27.79
N ASP A 15 3.42 5.55 28.10
CA ASP A 15 3.87 6.88 27.67
C ASP A 15 4.08 6.93 26.16
N LEU A 16 4.69 5.89 25.60
CA LEU A 16 4.86 5.78 24.16
C LEU A 16 3.51 5.69 23.41
N ILE A 17 2.56 4.96 23.96
CA ILE A 17 1.21 4.85 23.39
C ILE A 17 0.50 6.20 23.42
N ALA A 18 0.57 6.92 24.54
CA ALA A 18 -0.02 8.25 24.67
C ALA A 18 0.60 9.24 23.68
N GLU A 19 1.93 9.23 23.53
CA GLU A 19 2.66 10.02 22.53
C GLU A 19 2.22 9.68 21.11
N MET A 20 2.17 8.40 20.74
CA MET A 20 1.74 7.95 19.41
C MET A 20 0.29 8.36 19.13
N LYS A 21 -0.61 8.28 20.09
CA LYS A 21 -2.00 8.71 19.97
C LYS A 21 -2.08 10.22 19.72
N ALA A 22 -1.35 11.03 20.49
CA ALA A 22 -1.30 12.47 20.31
C ALA A 22 -0.75 12.86 18.93
N GLN A 23 0.33 12.22 18.49
CA GLN A 23 0.89 12.41 17.14
C GLN A 23 -0.13 12.04 16.06
N GLY A 24 -0.81 10.91 16.19
CA GLY A 24 -1.84 10.46 15.24
C GLY A 24 -2.98 11.47 15.11
N LEU A 25 -3.54 11.93 16.22
CA LEU A 25 -4.61 12.93 16.23
C LEU A 25 -4.18 14.25 15.56
N ALA A 26 -2.98 14.73 15.86
CA ALA A 26 -2.43 15.94 15.25
C ALA A 26 -2.20 15.80 13.73
N LEU A 27 -1.87 14.59 13.24
CA LEU A 27 -1.68 14.32 11.82
C LEU A 27 -3.00 14.18 11.08
N CYS A 28 -4.02 13.57 11.71
CA CYS A 28 -5.34 13.43 11.09
C CYS A 28 -5.95 14.76 10.68
N THR A 29 -5.76 15.83 11.46
CA THR A 29 -6.26 17.17 11.13
C THR A 29 -5.62 17.79 9.88
N LYS A 30 -4.46 17.28 9.44
CA LYS A 30 -3.71 17.80 8.29
C LYS A 30 -4.06 17.08 6.98
N ILE A 31 -4.70 15.93 7.05
CA ILE A 31 -4.93 15.06 5.87
C ILE A 31 -5.78 15.77 4.83
N LEU A 32 -6.98 16.23 5.20
CA LEU A 32 -7.90 16.87 4.24
C LEU A 32 -7.33 18.16 3.66
N PRO A 33 -6.76 19.09 4.42
CA PRO A 33 -6.11 20.28 3.87
C PRO A 33 -4.98 19.96 2.87
N GLU A 34 -4.16 18.96 3.15
CA GLU A 34 -3.07 18.58 2.24
C GLU A 34 -3.58 17.84 0.98
N LEU A 35 -4.69 17.08 1.08
CA LEU A 35 -5.38 16.53 -0.09
C LEU A 35 -5.89 17.65 -1.00
N GLU A 36 -6.63 18.62 -0.45
CA GLU A 36 -7.16 19.77 -1.22
C GLU A 36 -6.04 20.61 -1.84
N LYS A 37 -4.98 20.84 -1.10
CA LYS A 37 -3.80 21.58 -1.59
C LYS A 37 -3.11 20.87 -2.77
N TYR A 38 -3.04 19.53 -2.74
CA TYR A 38 -2.32 18.74 -3.75
C TYR A 38 -3.17 18.45 -4.98
N PHE A 39 -4.44 18.06 -4.80
CA PHE A 39 -5.33 17.60 -5.87
C PHE A 39 -6.33 18.67 -6.32
N GLY A 40 -6.50 19.77 -5.59
CA GLY A 40 -7.56 20.76 -5.82
C GLY A 40 -8.92 20.22 -5.41
N SER A 41 -9.97 20.69 -6.08
CA SER A 41 -11.33 20.18 -5.87
C SER A 41 -11.45 18.75 -6.35
N TYR A 42 -12.04 17.91 -5.53
CA TYR A 42 -12.27 16.50 -5.86
C TYR A 42 -13.58 15.99 -5.30
N GLU A 43 -14.06 14.92 -5.89
CA GLU A 43 -15.16 14.10 -5.40
C GLU A 43 -14.57 12.88 -4.67
N LEU A 44 -15.11 12.55 -3.48
CA LEU A 44 -14.78 11.32 -2.77
C LEU A 44 -15.53 10.16 -3.41
N ILE A 45 -14.80 9.22 -4.02
CA ILE A 45 -15.40 8.06 -4.69
C ILE A 45 -15.51 6.87 -3.73
N ALA A 46 -14.43 6.54 -3.02
CA ALA A 46 -14.44 5.42 -2.09
C ALA A 46 -13.37 5.55 -1.01
N VAL A 47 -13.66 4.94 0.15
CA VAL A 47 -12.71 4.70 1.25
C VAL A 47 -12.72 3.21 1.54
N GLU A 48 -11.55 2.61 1.80
CA GLU A 48 -11.41 1.16 2.03
C GLU A 48 -12.04 0.32 0.90
N GLU A 49 -11.78 0.72 -0.35
CA GLU A 49 -12.37 0.06 -1.53
C GLU A 49 -11.87 -1.37 -1.68
N ALA A 50 -12.78 -2.31 -1.49
CA ALA A 50 -12.48 -3.73 -1.57
C ALA A 50 -12.37 -4.21 -3.03
N LEU A 51 -11.22 -4.78 -3.38
CA LEU A 51 -10.98 -5.47 -4.63
C LEU A 51 -10.99 -6.98 -4.40
N MET A 52 -11.78 -7.70 -5.21
CA MET A 52 -11.83 -9.16 -5.21
C MET A 52 -12.03 -9.64 -6.65
N GLU A 53 -11.04 -9.36 -7.50
CA GLU A 53 -11.15 -9.50 -8.94
C GLU A 53 -10.50 -10.79 -9.45
N PRO A 54 -11.10 -11.48 -10.43
CA PRO A 54 -10.47 -12.61 -11.10
C PRO A 54 -9.13 -12.19 -11.72
N ILE A 55 -8.12 -13.04 -11.55
CA ILE A 55 -6.84 -12.88 -12.23
C ILE A 55 -6.94 -13.62 -13.55
N ASP A 56 -7.15 -12.91 -14.66
CA ASP A 56 -7.42 -13.48 -15.97
C ASP A 56 -6.33 -14.44 -16.43
N GLU A 57 -5.08 -14.15 -16.08
CA GLU A 57 -3.92 -14.97 -16.39
C GLU A 57 -3.90 -16.33 -15.66
N PHE A 58 -4.87 -16.53 -14.75
CA PHE A 58 -4.99 -17.73 -13.90
C PHE A 58 -6.39 -18.32 -13.84
N GLU A 59 -7.18 -18.19 -14.88
CA GLU A 59 -8.54 -18.77 -14.94
C GLU A 59 -8.55 -20.25 -14.55
N SER A 60 -7.56 -21.04 -15.02
CA SER A 60 -7.43 -22.47 -14.70
C SER A 60 -7.20 -22.74 -13.19
N TYR A 61 -6.76 -21.77 -12.41
CA TYR A 61 -6.51 -21.92 -10.97
C TYR A 61 -7.61 -21.28 -10.12
N ASN A 62 -8.61 -20.64 -10.73
CA ASN A 62 -9.67 -19.89 -10.03
C ASN A 62 -9.13 -18.94 -8.92
N LYS A 63 -8.07 -18.22 -9.24
CA LYS A 63 -7.43 -17.29 -8.29
C LYS A 63 -7.98 -15.88 -8.46
N LYS A 64 -8.17 -15.19 -7.33
CA LYS A 64 -8.62 -13.80 -7.28
C LYS A 64 -7.55 -12.92 -6.67
N PHE A 65 -7.41 -11.73 -7.20
CA PHE A 65 -6.68 -10.65 -6.56
C PHE A 65 -7.55 -10.07 -5.44
N LYS A 66 -7.04 -10.07 -4.22
CA LYS A 66 -7.67 -9.41 -3.07
C LYS A 66 -6.83 -8.22 -2.64
N GLY A 67 -7.46 -7.08 -2.46
CA GLY A 67 -6.82 -5.88 -1.93
C GLY A 67 -7.85 -4.90 -1.39
N PHE A 68 -7.39 -3.92 -0.66
CA PHE A 68 -8.19 -2.81 -0.17
C PHE A 68 -7.44 -1.52 -0.52
N ILE A 69 -8.12 -0.61 -1.21
CA ILE A 69 -7.59 0.71 -1.55
C ILE A 69 -8.03 1.66 -0.47
N ASP A 70 -7.10 2.31 0.19
CA ASP A 70 -7.41 3.19 1.33
C ASP A 70 -8.32 4.35 0.92
N LEU A 71 -8.03 4.98 -0.23
CA LEU A 71 -8.79 6.15 -0.70
C LEU A 71 -8.81 6.22 -2.23
N VAL A 72 -9.99 6.51 -2.79
CA VAL A 72 -10.15 6.88 -4.20
C VAL A 72 -10.89 8.22 -4.28
N ILE A 73 -10.29 9.17 -4.98
CA ILE A 73 -10.90 10.46 -5.29
C ILE A 73 -10.94 10.67 -6.81
N LYS A 74 -11.83 11.55 -7.25
CA LYS A 74 -11.94 11.95 -8.66
C LYS A 74 -11.83 13.46 -8.76
N THR A 75 -10.91 13.95 -9.58
CA THR A 75 -10.72 15.40 -9.81
C THR A 75 -11.58 15.91 -10.96
N THR A 76 -11.70 17.22 -11.09
CA THR A 76 -12.54 17.89 -12.09
C THR A 76 -12.13 17.62 -13.53
N ASP A 77 -10.90 17.14 -13.77
CA ASP A 77 -10.42 16.67 -15.07
C ASP A 77 -10.76 15.20 -15.36
N GLU A 78 -11.75 14.66 -14.63
CA GLU A 78 -12.28 13.29 -14.76
C GLU A 78 -11.27 12.18 -14.46
N LYS A 79 -10.16 12.47 -13.78
CA LYS A 79 -9.17 11.47 -13.37
C LYS A 79 -9.46 10.90 -11.99
N TYR A 80 -9.30 9.60 -11.90
CA TYR A 80 -9.34 8.86 -10.64
C TYR A 80 -7.95 8.81 -10.02
N HIS A 81 -7.84 9.16 -8.76
CA HIS A 81 -6.60 9.07 -8.00
C HIS A 81 -6.75 8.01 -6.92
N ILE A 82 -5.98 6.94 -7.08
CA ILE A 82 -5.92 5.81 -6.15
C ILE A 82 -4.78 6.10 -5.17
N ILE A 83 -5.10 6.24 -3.91
CA ILE A 83 -4.17 6.69 -2.88
C ILE A 83 -4.06 5.60 -1.81
N ASP A 84 -2.82 5.26 -1.45
CA ASP A 84 -2.51 4.32 -0.38
C ASP A 84 -1.66 5.03 0.68
N TRP A 85 -2.14 5.03 1.92
CA TRP A 85 -1.51 5.70 3.05
C TRP A 85 -0.38 4.86 3.63
N LYS A 86 0.76 5.49 3.86
CA LYS A 86 1.89 4.83 4.50
C LYS A 86 2.48 5.69 5.60
N THR A 87 2.51 5.18 6.83
CA THR A 87 3.18 5.85 7.93
C THR A 87 4.68 5.62 7.88
N CYS A 88 5.44 6.66 8.19
CA CYS A 88 6.90 6.61 8.31
C CYS A 88 7.39 7.70 9.26
N SER A 89 8.64 7.62 9.69
CA SER A 89 9.22 8.67 10.54
C SER A 89 9.51 9.94 9.74
N TRP A 90 10.33 9.84 8.66
CA TRP A 90 10.87 11.00 7.94
C TRP A 90 10.51 11.07 6.46
N GLY A 91 9.91 10.04 5.91
CA GLY A 91 9.69 9.84 4.48
C GLY A 91 10.41 8.59 3.96
N TRP A 92 10.30 8.35 2.64
CA TRP A 92 10.96 7.21 2.03
C TRP A 92 12.17 7.64 1.19
N PRO A 93 13.30 6.93 1.29
CA PRO A 93 14.44 7.17 0.43
C PRO A 93 14.08 6.84 -1.04
N ALA A 94 14.79 7.47 -1.98
CA ALA A 94 14.56 7.28 -3.41
C ALA A 94 14.56 5.80 -3.84
N ARG A 95 15.46 4.99 -3.26
CA ARG A 95 15.52 3.55 -3.51
C ARG A 95 14.20 2.85 -3.21
N ARG A 96 13.53 3.17 -2.08
CA ARG A 96 12.25 2.57 -1.70
C ARG A 96 11.12 3.05 -2.61
N LYS A 97 11.13 4.33 -3.00
CA LYS A 97 10.14 4.91 -3.92
C LYS A 97 10.20 4.27 -5.31
N GLN A 98 11.37 3.79 -5.72
CA GLN A 98 11.61 3.14 -7.02
C GLN A 98 11.53 1.61 -6.96
N ASP A 99 11.47 1.03 -5.77
CA ASP A 99 11.47 -0.43 -5.60
C ASP A 99 10.23 -1.07 -6.26
N PRO A 100 10.42 -2.00 -7.21
CA PRO A 100 9.31 -2.67 -7.87
C PRO A 100 8.39 -3.43 -6.92
N MET A 101 8.90 -4.03 -5.85
CA MET A 101 8.09 -4.75 -4.87
C MET A 101 7.14 -3.80 -4.14
N THR A 102 7.65 -2.64 -3.71
CA THR A 102 6.85 -1.60 -3.08
C THR A 102 5.80 -1.02 -4.05
N THR A 103 6.23 -0.65 -5.25
CA THR A 103 5.36 0.06 -6.20
C THR A 103 4.37 -0.85 -6.95
N SER A 104 4.57 -2.16 -6.95
CA SER A 104 3.64 -3.11 -7.59
C SER A 104 2.28 -3.14 -6.91
N GLN A 105 2.18 -2.85 -5.62
CA GLN A 105 0.90 -2.75 -4.91
C GLN A 105 -0.04 -1.78 -5.65
N LEU A 106 0.42 -0.56 -5.89
CA LEU A 106 -0.37 0.46 -6.59
C LEU A 106 -0.63 0.11 -8.06
N THR A 107 0.30 -0.61 -8.69
CA THR A 107 0.11 -1.09 -10.07
C THR A 107 -1.03 -2.11 -10.14
N TYR A 108 -1.13 -3.03 -9.19
CA TYR A 108 -2.25 -3.96 -9.08
C TYR A 108 -3.55 -3.25 -8.73
N TYR A 109 -3.54 -2.32 -7.79
CA TYR A 109 -4.72 -1.53 -7.45
C TYR A 109 -5.28 -0.80 -8.67
N LYS A 110 -4.43 -0.13 -9.44
CA LYS A 110 -4.83 0.51 -10.70
C LYS A 110 -5.47 -0.49 -11.68
N LYS A 111 -4.79 -1.60 -11.95
CA LYS A 111 -5.26 -2.62 -12.90
C LYS A 111 -6.64 -3.15 -12.51
N TYR A 112 -6.80 -3.57 -11.24
CA TYR A 112 -8.02 -4.23 -10.79
C TYR A 112 -9.15 -3.25 -10.49
N PHE A 113 -8.86 -2.05 -10.02
CA PHE A 113 -9.84 -0.98 -9.89
C PHE A 113 -10.43 -0.60 -11.26
N CYS A 114 -9.59 -0.35 -12.24
CA CYS A 114 -10.03 -0.02 -13.59
C CYS A 114 -10.83 -1.16 -14.22
N LYS A 115 -10.45 -2.43 -13.98
CA LYS A 115 -11.21 -3.60 -14.42
C LYS A 115 -12.58 -3.65 -13.76
N LYS A 116 -12.66 -3.52 -12.45
CA LYS A 116 -13.91 -3.58 -11.66
C LYS A 116 -14.94 -2.55 -12.12
N TYR A 117 -14.49 -1.33 -12.40
CA TYR A 117 -15.38 -0.21 -12.75
C TYR A 117 -15.43 0.10 -14.25
N ASN A 118 -14.82 -0.72 -15.08
CA ASN A 118 -14.73 -0.52 -16.53
C ASN A 118 -14.17 0.87 -16.90
N ILE A 119 -13.12 1.28 -16.19
CA ILE A 119 -12.45 2.57 -16.37
C ILE A 119 -11.19 2.35 -17.21
N HIS A 120 -10.91 3.27 -18.13
CA HIS A 120 -9.65 3.27 -18.88
C HIS A 120 -8.45 3.43 -17.96
N LEU A 121 -7.40 2.63 -18.15
CA LEU A 121 -6.17 2.71 -17.35
C LEU A 121 -5.53 4.10 -17.34
N GLN A 122 -5.67 4.85 -18.45
CA GLN A 122 -5.14 6.21 -18.58
C GLN A 122 -5.91 7.24 -17.74
N SER A 123 -7.16 6.94 -17.37
CA SER A 123 -7.99 7.80 -16.52
C SER A 123 -7.73 7.58 -15.02
N ALA A 124 -6.85 6.65 -14.65
CA ALA A 124 -6.50 6.41 -13.26
C ALA A 124 -5.01 6.65 -13.00
N GLU A 125 -4.74 7.33 -11.91
CA GLU A 125 -3.39 7.61 -11.40
C GLU A 125 -3.23 7.03 -10.00
N THR A 126 -2.00 6.73 -9.60
CA THR A 126 -1.75 6.10 -8.31
C THR A 126 -0.70 6.84 -7.51
N TYR A 127 -0.94 6.93 -6.19
CA TYR A 127 -0.11 7.69 -5.27
C TYR A 127 0.10 6.92 -3.97
N PHE A 128 1.32 6.96 -3.45
CA PHE A 128 1.52 6.78 -2.03
C PHE A 128 1.43 8.11 -1.32
N ALA A 129 0.67 8.16 -0.24
CA ALA A 129 0.60 9.29 0.67
C ALA A 129 1.37 8.95 1.95
N LEU A 130 2.56 9.53 2.09
CA LEU A 130 3.41 9.29 3.25
C LEU A 130 3.03 10.21 4.39
N ILE A 131 2.63 9.62 5.52
CA ILE A 131 2.39 10.33 6.78
C ILE A 131 3.69 10.29 7.59
N LYS A 132 4.43 11.39 7.58
CA LYS A 132 5.74 11.53 8.23
C LYS A 132 5.55 11.97 9.69
N ARG A 133 5.56 11.00 10.61
CA ARG A 133 5.17 11.21 12.00
C ARG A 133 6.04 12.20 12.77
N THR A 134 7.34 12.18 12.50
CA THR A 134 8.35 12.99 13.26
C THR A 134 8.89 14.17 12.46
N ALA A 135 8.37 14.43 11.26
CA ALA A 135 8.77 15.57 10.47
C ALA A 135 8.24 16.87 11.12
N ALA A 136 9.12 17.87 11.28
CA ALA A 136 8.74 19.17 11.83
C ALA A 136 7.82 19.97 10.88
N LYS A 137 7.96 19.76 9.56
CA LYS A 137 7.17 20.39 8.50
C LYS A 137 6.83 19.35 7.44
N GLU A 138 5.82 19.64 6.61
CA GLU A 138 5.42 18.80 5.49
C GLU A 138 5.17 17.34 5.91
N ASN A 139 4.31 17.16 6.90
CA ASN A 139 3.99 15.85 7.46
C ASN A 139 3.34 14.89 6.43
N ILE A 140 2.69 15.41 5.39
CA ILE A 140 2.05 14.62 4.34
C ILE A 140 2.81 14.84 3.03
N GLU A 141 3.19 13.75 2.39
CA GLU A 141 3.89 13.79 1.10
C GLU A 141 3.19 12.85 0.13
N PHE A 142 2.68 13.38 -0.96
CA PHE A 142 2.14 12.57 -2.05
C PHE A 142 3.24 12.34 -3.09
N PHE A 143 3.45 11.08 -3.47
CA PHE A 143 4.27 10.82 -4.63
C PHE A 143 3.59 9.86 -5.59
N LYS A 144 3.61 10.24 -6.86
CA LYS A 144 2.99 9.51 -7.94
C LYS A 144 3.79 8.26 -8.32
N VAL A 145 3.10 7.15 -8.44
CA VAL A 145 3.66 5.91 -8.98
C VAL A 145 3.13 5.71 -10.39
N THR A 146 3.96 5.92 -11.37
CA THR A 146 3.58 5.74 -12.78
C THR A 146 3.49 4.25 -13.10
N SER A 147 2.35 3.83 -13.63
CA SER A 147 2.09 2.44 -14.04
C SER A 147 1.50 2.42 -15.44
N GLY A 148 2.38 2.45 -16.45
CA GLY A 148 2.04 2.20 -17.85
C GLY A 148 2.04 0.70 -18.17
N ASP A 149 1.66 0.33 -19.39
CA ASP A 149 1.45 -1.05 -19.84
C ASP A 149 2.65 -1.96 -19.55
N LYS A 150 3.87 -1.49 -19.81
CA LYS A 150 5.09 -2.26 -19.54
C LYS A 150 5.22 -2.63 -18.06
N LYS A 151 4.92 -1.69 -17.15
CA LYS A 151 5.01 -1.94 -15.70
C LYS A 151 3.88 -2.85 -15.24
N ILE A 152 2.68 -2.67 -15.75
CA ILE A 152 1.53 -3.55 -15.49
C ILE A 152 1.88 -4.99 -15.90
N ASN A 153 2.36 -5.19 -17.13
CA ASN A 153 2.75 -6.51 -17.65
C ASN A 153 3.88 -7.15 -16.83
N ASN A 154 4.89 -6.38 -16.44
CA ASN A 154 5.96 -6.88 -15.58
C ASN A 154 5.45 -7.31 -14.20
N SER A 155 4.55 -6.52 -13.59
CA SER A 155 3.95 -6.85 -12.30
C SER A 155 3.06 -8.10 -12.39
N LEU A 156 2.25 -8.24 -13.45
CA LEU A 156 1.44 -9.42 -13.69
C LEU A 156 2.30 -10.66 -13.93
N ASN A 157 3.39 -10.56 -14.69
CA ASN A 157 4.34 -11.65 -14.87
C ASN A 157 5.03 -12.07 -13.57
N PHE A 158 5.34 -11.10 -12.70
CA PHE A 158 5.87 -11.39 -11.37
C PHE A 158 4.86 -12.15 -10.52
N LEU A 159 3.61 -11.67 -10.46
CA LEU A 159 2.51 -12.33 -9.78
C LEU A 159 2.30 -13.76 -10.31
N LYS A 160 2.34 -13.93 -11.64
CA LYS A 160 2.24 -15.23 -12.30
C LYS A 160 3.30 -16.21 -11.80
N LYS A 161 4.56 -15.79 -11.80
CA LYS A 161 5.66 -16.64 -11.33
C LYS A 161 5.48 -17.01 -9.85
N ALA A 162 5.07 -16.06 -9.00
CA ALA A 162 4.82 -16.32 -7.59
C ALA A 162 3.71 -17.36 -7.39
N VAL A 163 2.56 -17.20 -8.03
CA VAL A 163 1.43 -18.15 -7.93
C VAL A 163 1.80 -19.54 -8.43
N ILE A 164 2.50 -19.64 -9.56
CA ILE A 164 2.97 -20.94 -10.10
C ILE A 164 3.92 -21.61 -9.11
N ASN A 165 4.87 -20.88 -8.54
CA ASN A 165 5.81 -21.44 -7.56
C ASN A 165 5.10 -21.91 -6.29
N ILE A 166 4.16 -21.14 -5.77
CA ILE A 166 3.34 -21.53 -4.60
C ILE A 166 2.56 -22.81 -4.93
N HIS A 167 1.91 -22.86 -6.09
CA HIS A 167 1.11 -24.02 -6.50
C HIS A 167 1.95 -25.30 -6.68
N LYS A 168 3.18 -25.16 -7.16
CA LYS A 168 4.14 -26.27 -7.31
C LYS A 168 4.88 -26.63 -6.01
N GLY A 169 4.64 -25.93 -4.91
CA GLY A 169 5.40 -26.13 -3.67
C GLY A 169 6.87 -25.72 -3.75
N ASN A 170 7.21 -24.82 -4.67
CA ASN A 170 8.58 -24.33 -4.82
C ASN A 170 8.86 -23.22 -3.81
N TYR A 171 9.43 -23.56 -2.69
CA TYR A 171 9.80 -22.59 -1.64
C TYR A 171 11.25 -22.12 -1.82
N ILE A 172 11.40 -20.90 -2.32
CA ILE A 172 12.71 -20.28 -2.54
C ILE A 172 13.08 -19.44 -1.30
N LYS A 173 14.19 -19.79 -0.66
CA LYS A 173 14.72 -19.02 0.48
C LYS A 173 15.20 -17.63 0.01
N ASN A 174 14.61 -16.56 0.57
CA ASN A 174 15.10 -15.20 0.35
C ASN A 174 16.24 -14.88 1.31
N ARG A 175 17.45 -15.26 0.96
CA ARG A 175 18.65 -15.06 1.79
C ARG A 175 19.00 -13.59 2.04
N LEU A 176 18.49 -12.65 1.24
CA LEU A 176 18.69 -11.21 1.45
C LEU A 176 17.91 -10.67 2.64
N SER A 177 16.87 -11.37 3.08
CA SER A 177 16.02 -11.01 4.23
C SER A 177 16.43 -11.69 5.54
N CYS A 178 17.49 -12.50 5.55
CA CYS A 178 17.88 -13.29 6.73
C CYS A 178 18.11 -12.42 7.96
N ARG A 179 18.73 -11.24 7.83
CA ARG A 179 19.01 -10.35 8.99
C ARG A 179 17.78 -9.93 9.78
N ASN A 180 16.61 -9.91 9.13
CA ASN A 180 15.33 -9.49 9.73
C ASN A 180 14.36 -10.66 9.88
N CYS A 181 14.85 -11.88 9.74
CA CYS A 181 14.02 -13.08 9.83
C CYS A 181 14.10 -13.65 11.26
N SER A 182 12.94 -13.87 11.87
CA SER A 182 12.84 -14.46 13.22
C SER A 182 13.43 -15.88 13.32
N PHE A 183 13.50 -16.59 12.19
CA PHE A 183 14.08 -17.94 12.11
C PHE A 183 15.58 -17.97 11.77
N TYR A 184 16.22 -16.80 11.58
CA TYR A 184 17.64 -16.75 11.22
C TYR A 184 18.54 -17.24 12.35
N LYS A 185 19.37 -18.25 12.07
CA LYS A 185 20.24 -18.91 13.06
C LYS A 185 19.49 -19.58 14.21
N THR A 186 18.28 -20.05 13.97
CA THR A 186 17.55 -20.94 14.87
C THR A 186 17.68 -22.38 14.38
N GLU A 187 17.12 -23.34 15.15
CA GLU A 187 17.09 -24.76 14.74
C GLU A 187 16.34 -24.99 13.45
N GLU A 188 15.32 -24.16 13.12
CA GLU A 188 14.56 -24.26 11.89
C GLU A 188 15.30 -23.67 10.67
N CYS A 189 16.32 -22.85 10.90
CA CYS A 189 17.10 -22.21 9.85
C CYS A 189 18.53 -21.92 10.28
N PRO A 190 19.36 -22.97 10.43
CA PRO A 190 20.76 -22.88 10.86
C PRO A 190 21.66 -22.16 9.84
#